data_d0532e31fc7169ef690f42a3bb150e50
#
_entry.id   d0532e31fc7169ef690f42a3bb150e50
#
_cell.length_a   1.000
_cell.length_b   1.000
_cell.length_c   1.000
_cell.angle_alpha   90.00
_cell.angle_beta   90.00
_cell.angle_gamma   90.00
#
_symmetry.space_group_name_H-M   'P 1'
#
loop_
_entity.id
_entity.type
_entity.pdbx_description
1 polymer ?
#
loop_
_entity_poly.entity_id
_entity_poly.type
_entity_poly.pdbx_seq_one_letter_code
_entity_poly.pdbx_strand_id
1 'polypeptide(L)'
;MAQIKWTIKADRLFDKYVFNAFLEYGTKTSKKWMQERIAFADRVAKHPESYTPEPFLANRKHDYRSCLIMQRFKIVYYYAKSSDIVHVIDIWDTKMSPENLKQRIK
;
A
#
# COMPACT_ATOMS: atom_id res chain seq x y z
N MET A 1 -6.47 15.00 -11.11
CA MET A 1 -5.82 14.17 -10.08
C MET A 1 -6.67 12.92 -9.84
N ALA A 2 -6.01 11.77 -9.68
CA ALA A 2 -6.73 10.53 -9.40
C ALA A 2 -7.35 10.55 -8.00
N GLN A 3 -8.53 9.97 -7.89
CA GLN A 3 -9.15 9.68 -6.61
C GLN A 3 -8.49 8.43 -6.01
N ILE A 4 -8.33 8.38 -4.70
CA ILE A 4 -7.73 7.25 -4.02
C ILE A 4 -8.77 6.60 -3.13
N LYS A 5 -8.96 5.29 -3.31
CA LYS A 5 -9.87 4.49 -2.49
C LYS A 5 -9.10 3.37 -1.82
N TRP A 6 -9.25 3.27 -0.52
CA TRP A 6 -8.69 2.17 0.27
C TRP A 6 -9.78 1.15 0.53
N THR A 7 -9.47 -0.13 0.32
CA THR A 7 -10.37 -1.18 0.79
C THR A 7 -10.43 -1.16 2.31
N ILE A 8 -11.53 -1.67 2.87
CA ILE A 8 -11.67 -1.80 4.33
C ILE A 8 -10.50 -2.61 4.90
N LYS A 9 -10.12 -3.68 4.22
CA LYS A 9 -8.99 -4.53 4.63
C LYS A 9 -7.68 -3.75 4.68
N ALA A 10 -7.35 -3.01 3.61
CA ALA A 10 -6.10 -2.26 3.56
C ALA A 10 -6.05 -1.17 4.63
N ASP A 11 -7.16 -0.47 4.83
CA ASP A 11 -7.24 0.58 5.83
C ASP A 11 -7.08 0.03 7.25
N ARG A 12 -7.73 -1.09 7.55
CA ARG A 12 -7.60 -1.77 8.85
C ARG A 12 -6.19 -2.30 9.09
N LEU A 13 -5.55 -2.85 8.06
CA LEU A 13 -4.17 -3.31 8.17
C LEU A 13 -3.22 -2.16 8.46
N PHE A 14 -3.39 -1.05 7.75
CA PHE A 14 -2.58 0.14 8.00
C PHE A 14 -2.73 0.60 9.45
N ASP A 15 -3.95 0.74 9.93
CA ASP A 15 -4.22 1.16 11.32
C ASP A 15 -3.60 0.20 12.32
N LYS A 16 -3.69 -1.10 12.06
CA LYS A 16 -3.09 -2.13 12.92
C LYS A 16 -1.58 -1.97 13.01
N TYR A 17 -0.92 -1.77 11.87
CA TYR A 17 0.54 -1.63 11.85
C TYR A 17 0.98 -0.32 12.52
N VAL A 18 0.25 0.77 12.33
CA VAL A 18 0.51 2.05 13.01
C VAL A 18 0.38 1.88 14.52
N PHE A 19 -0.68 1.21 14.97
CA PHE A 19 -0.91 0.97 16.39
C PHE A 19 0.21 0.11 17.00
N ASN A 20 0.61 -0.96 16.32
CA ASN A 20 1.71 -1.80 16.76
C ASN A 20 3.03 -1.02 16.84
N ALA A 21 3.28 -0.16 15.87
CA ALA A 21 4.47 0.69 15.86
C ALA A 21 4.45 1.70 17.02
N PHE A 22 3.28 2.24 17.31
CA PHE A 22 3.12 3.13 18.47
C PHE A 22 3.44 2.42 19.78
N LEU A 23 2.89 1.21 19.97
CA LEU A 23 3.14 0.43 21.17
C LEU A 23 4.61 0.05 21.36
N GLU A 24 5.29 -0.26 20.25
CA GLU A 24 6.67 -0.74 20.30
C GLU A 24 7.70 0.41 20.31
N TYR A 25 7.45 1.46 19.52
CA TYR A 25 8.44 2.51 19.26
C TYR A 25 7.97 3.92 19.64
N GLY A 26 6.69 4.09 19.99
CA GLY A 26 6.16 5.37 20.46
C GLY A 26 5.61 6.28 19.37
N THR A 27 5.29 7.51 19.77
CA THR A 27 4.57 8.50 18.96
C THR A 27 5.35 8.93 17.72
N LYS A 28 6.67 9.10 17.83
CA LYS A 28 7.49 9.57 16.70
C LYS A 28 7.39 8.61 15.52
N THR A 29 7.48 7.31 15.77
CA THR A 29 7.41 6.28 14.73
C THR A 29 6.01 6.20 14.12
N SER A 30 4.97 6.27 14.94
CA SER A 30 3.59 6.26 14.41
C SER A 30 3.30 7.49 13.55
N LYS A 31 3.81 8.66 13.92
CA LYS A 31 3.70 9.86 13.07
C LYS A 31 4.40 9.69 11.74
N LYS A 32 5.55 9.03 11.71
CA LYS A 32 6.27 8.76 10.47
C LYS A 32 5.45 7.86 9.53
N TRP A 33 4.76 6.86 10.06
CA TRP A 33 3.84 6.03 9.30
C TRP A 33 2.77 6.89 8.60
N MET A 34 2.18 7.83 9.33
CA MET A 34 1.14 8.71 8.78
C MET A 34 1.71 9.64 7.71
N GLN A 35 2.92 10.17 7.92
CA GLN A 35 3.59 11.02 6.94
C GLN A 35 3.88 10.26 5.64
N GLU A 36 4.31 9.01 5.72
CA GLU A 36 4.56 8.19 4.53
C GLU A 36 3.26 7.86 3.79
N ARG A 37 2.16 7.65 4.51
CA ARG A 37 0.84 7.48 3.89
C ARG A 37 0.43 8.73 3.11
N ILE A 38 0.62 9.90 3.68
CA ILE A 38 0.30 11.17 3.03
C ILE A 38 1.17 11.37 1.78
N ALA A 39 2.47 11.09 1.88
CA ALA A 39 3.38 11.20 0.74
C ALA A 39 2.99 10.25 -0.39
N PHE A 40 2.62 9.01 -0.07
CA PHE A 40 2.10 8.05 -1.03
C PHE A 40 0.85 8.57 -1.73
N ALA A 41 -0.13 9.05 -0.95
CA ALA A 41 -1.39 9.55 -1.48
C ALA A 41 -1.17 10.73 -2.44
N ASP A 42 -0.30 11.67 -2.05
CA ASP A 42 0.02 12.82 -2.88
C ASP A 42 0.65 12.41 -4.21
N ARG A 43 1.59 11.48 -4.17
CA ARG A 43 2.29 11.01 -5.37
C ARG A 43 1.36 10.23 -6.31
N VAL A 44 0.56 9.29 -5.80
CA VAL A 44 -0.30 8.50 -6.68
C VAL A 44 -1.50 9.28 -7.20
N ALA A 45 -1.94 10.32 -6.50
CA ALA A 45 -2.98 11.22 -7.01
C ALA A 45 -2.50 11.95 -8.26
N LYS A 46 -1.25 12.39 -8.28
CA LYS A 46 -0.65 13.13 -9.40
C LYS A 46 -0.07 12.19 -10.46
N HIS A 47 0.54 11.11 -10.03
CA HIS A 47 1.27 10.17 -10.90
C HIS A 47 0.91 8.72 -10.51
N PRO A 48 -0.28 8.24 -10.91
CA PRO A 48 -0.78 6.94 -10.44
C PRO A 48 0.11 5.75 -10.80
N GLU A 49 0.88 5.84 -11.88
CA GLU A 49 1.71 4.74 -12.36
C GLU A 49 3.21 4.97 -12.09
N SER A 50 3.55 5.86 -11.15
CA SER A 50 4.95 6.22 -10.88
C SER A 50 5.71 5.23 -10.00
N TYR A 51 5.01 4.41 -9.22
CA TYR A 51 5.66 3.32 -8.49
C TYR A 51 5.83 2.10 -9.38
N THR A 52 6.81 1.26 -9.06
CA THR A 52 7.14 0.09 -9.87
C THR A 52 6.07 -1.00 -9.78
N PRO A 53 5.89 -1.81 -10.85
CA PRO A 53 5.04 -3.00 -10.77
C PRO A 53 5.50 -3.93 -9.65
N GLU A 54 4.54 -4.57 -8.99
CA GLU A 54 4.83 -5.54 -7.93
C GLU A 54 5.22 -6.88 -8.56
N PRO A 55 6.50 -7.35 -8.40
CA PRO A 55 6.96 -8.56 -9.11
C PRO A 55 6.20 -9.83 -8.72
N PHE A 56 5.74 -9.94 -7.47
CA PHE A 56 5.03 -11.13 -7.00
C PHE A 56 3.59 -11.21 -7.49
N LEU A 57 3.09 -10.16 -8.14
CA LEU A 57 1.72 -10.10 -8.65
C LEU A 57 1.71 -9.91 -10.17
N ALA A 58 2.77 -10.27 -10.85
CA ALA A 58 2.82 -10.23 -12.31
C ALA A 58 1.77 -11.17 -12.91
N ASN A 59 1.25 -10.81 -14.08
CA ASN A 59 0.26 -11.63 -14.83
C ASN A 59 -1.09 -11.81 -14.12
N ARG A 60 -1.42 -10.90 -13.22
CA ARG A 60 -2.75 -10.86 -12.60
C ARG A 60 -3.72 -10.03 -13.45
N LYS A 61 -4.99 -10.04 -13.04
CA LYS A 61 -6.05 -9.28 -13.71
C LYS A 61 -5.74 -7.78 -13.82
N HIS A 62 -5.14 -7.21 -12.79
CA HIS A 62 -4.74 -5.81 -12.75
C HIS A 62 -3.23 -5.67 -12.76
N ASP A 63 -2.74 -4.51 -13.20
CA ASP A 63 -1.34 -4.14 -13.10
C ASP A 63 -1.07 -3.62 -11.70
N TYR A 64 -0.78 -4.53 -10.78
CA TYR A 64 -0.50 -4.17 -9.40
C TYR A 64 0.86 -3.51 -9.27
N ARG A 65 0.90 -2.44 -8.51
CA ARG A 65 2.11 -1.70 -8.16
C ARG A 65 2.25 -1.64 -6.66
N SER A 66 3.45 -1.39 -6.17
CA SER A 66 3.68 -1.30 -4.74
C SER A 66 4.63 -0.17 -4.39
N CYS A 67 4.42 0.38 -3.21
CA CYS A 67 5.23 1.43 -2.61
C CYS A 67 5.78 0.90 -1.28
N LEU A 68 7.11 0.85 -1.15
CA LEU A 68 7.73 0.46 0.10
C LEU A 68 7.66 1.61 1.10
N ILE A 69 7.12 1.34 2.28
CA ILE A 69 7.07 2.29 3.38
C ILE A 69 7.73 1.70 4.63
N MET A 70 8.26 2.56 5.48
CA MET A 70 8.92 2.17 6.74
C MET A 70 10.00 1.09 6.52
N GLN A 71 10.58 1.02 5.32
CA GLN A 71 11.64 0.07 4.94
C GLN A 71 11.25 -1.41 5.08
N ARG A 72 9.97 -1.71 5.25
CA ARG A 72 9.52 -3.08 5.52
C ARG A 72 8.19 -3.45 4.89
N PHE A 73 7.27 -2.50 4.76
CA PHE A 73 5.89 -2.78 4.34
C PHE A 73 5.67 -2.25 2.93
N LYS A 74 4.82 -2.93 2.16
CA LYS A 74 4.43 -2.47 0.82
C LYS A 74 2.95 -2.11 0.81
N ILE A 75 2.65 -0.88 0.36
CA ILE A 75 1.29 -0.49 0.00
C ILE A 75 1.06 -1.05 -1.41
N VAL A 76 0.12 -1.97 -1.54
CA VAL A 76 -0.19 -2.63 -2.82
C VAL A 76 -1.45 -1.99 -3.40
N TYR A 77 -1.36 -1.56 -4.66
CA TYR A 77 -2.46 -0.86 -5.31
C TYR A 77 -2.50 -1.15 -6.81
N TYR A 78 -3.61 -0.81 -7.45
CA TYR A 78 -3.69 -0.72 -8.89
C TYR A 78 -4.44 0.54 -9.30
N TYR A 79 -4.18 1.01 -10.51
CA TYR A 79 -4.82 2.20 -11.05
C TYR A 79 -5.83 1.81 -12.12
N ALA A 80 -7.10 2.17 -11.90
CA ALA A 80 -8.17 1.97 -12.88
C ALA A 80 -8.26 3.22 -13.77
N LYS A 81 -7.67 3.14 -14.97
CA LYS A 81 -7.58 4.31 -15.87
C LYS A 81 -8.93 4.85 -16.29
N SER A 82 -9.89 3.97 -16.58
CA SER A 82 -11.21 4.38 -17.07
C SER A 82 -11.99 5.23 -16.06
N SER A 83 -11.80 4.99 -14.78
CA SER A 83 -12.47 5.73 -13.71
C SER A 83 -11.55 6.75 -13.02
N ASP A 84 -10.26 6.74 -13.35
CA ASP A 84 -9.24 7.59 -12.73
C ASP A 84 -9.19 7.40 -11.20
N ILE A 85 -9.20 6.14 -10.77
CA ILE A 85 -9.20 5.77 -9.36
C ILE A 85 -8.00 4.86 -9.06
N VAL A 86 -7.25 5.22 -8.01
CA VAL A 86 -6.23 4.36 -7.40
C VAL A 86 -6.91 3.52 -6.32
N HIS A 87 -6.85 2.20 -6.47
CA HIS A 87 -7.42 1.27 -5.49
C HIS A 87 -6.29 0.67 -4.66
N VAL A 88 -6.23 1.07 -3.39
CA VAL A 88 -5.29 0.48 -2.42
C VAL A 88 -5.95 -0.75 -1.83
N ILE A 89 -5.35 -1.92 -2.05
CA ILE A 89 -5.99 -3.21 -1.77
C ILE A 89 -5.35 -3.99 -0.64
N ASP A 90 -4.10 -3.71 -0.30
CA ASP A 90 -3.39 -4.47 0.72
C ASP A 90 -2.21 -3.69 1.28
N ILE A 91 -1.84 -4.02 2.50
CA ILE A 91 -0.57 -3.63 3.10
C ILE A 91 0.16 -4.93 3.45
N TRP A 92 1.27 -5.18 2.78
CA TRP A 92 2.00 -6.44 2.94
C TRP A 92 3.30 -6.21 3.71
N ASP A 93 3.50 -7.02 4.75
CA ASP A 93 4.75 -7.07 5.50
C ASP A 93 5.75 -7.92 4.72
N THR A 94 6.84 -7.31 4.26
CA THR A 94 7.85 -8.00 3.43
C THR A 94 8.61 -9.10 4.18
N LYS A 95 8.50 -9.17 5.50
CA LYS A 95 9.04 -10.29 6.28
C LYS A 95 8.21 -11.55 6.14
N MET A 96 6.96 -11.44 5.67
CA MET A 96 6.13 -12.59 5.38
C MET A 96 6.51 -13.19 4.03
N SER A 97 6.25 -14.49 3.85
CA SER A 97 6.51 -15.18 2.60
C SER A 97 5.78 -14.52 1.42
N PRO A 98 6.42 -14.36 0.24
CA PRO A 98 5.74 -13.88 -0.96
C PRO A 98 4.52 -14.70 -1.34
N GLU A 99 4.47 -15.98 -1.00
CA GLU A 99 3.32 -16.85 -1.25
C GLU A 99 2.07 -16.36 -0.52
N ASN A 100 2.23 -15.74 0.66
CA ASN A 100 1.11 -15.16 1.38
C ASN A 100 0.47 -14.02 0.58
N LEU A 101 1.28 -13.16 -0.03
CA LEU A 101 0.77 -12.08 -0.89
C LEU A 101 0.06 -12.66 -2.11
N LYS A 102 0.66 -13.64 -2.78
CA LYS A 102 0.10 -14.26 -3.97
C LYS A 102 -1.27 -14.90 -3.70
N GLN A 103 -1.44 -15.51 -2.54
CA GLN A 103 -2.69 -16.14 -2.14
C GLN A 103 -3.77 -15.13 -1.76
N ARG A 104 -3.38 -13.99 -1.19
CA ARG A 104 -4.32 -12.95 -0.74
C ARG A 104 -4.91 -12.17 -1.91
N ILE A 105 -4.21 -12.10 -3.02
CA ILE A 105 -4.60 -11.31 -4.20
C ILE A 105 -4.68 -12.27 -5.40
N LYS A 106 -5.88 -12.54 -5.86
CA LYS A 106 -6.15 -13.46 -6.95
C LYS A 106 -6.23 -12.80 -8.32
#